data_bafef7db45aeae83f40cc54962c0fdde
#
_entry.id   bafef7db45aeae83f40cc54962c0fdde
#
_cell.length_a   1.000
_cell.length_b   1.000
_cell.length_c   1.000
_cell.angle_alpha   90.00
_cell.angle_beta   90.00
_cell.angle_gamma   90.00
#
_symmetry.space_group_name_H-M   'P 1'
#
loop_
_entity.id
_entity.type
_entity.pdbx_description
1 polymer ?
#
loop_
_entity_poly.entity_id
_entity_poly.type
_entity_poly.pdbx_seq_one_letter_code
_entity_poly.pdbx_strand_id
1 'polypeptide(L)'
;LNELYHASPMSPEAYFLGMSSGIFLAYLPPILVIAVITVLVAPFDLRTWGVLIACMLAVWSVSATLGYFISTLFKDMKTIWPYSSLITNLLGIVPPVFYPLGLVPAGWRWLALVLPTSSATALVNGAAGFEVLTSGDILLAGGSLAVEAIALFFFGISWARRTAREA
;
A
#
# COMPACT_ATOMS: atom_id res chain seq x y z
N LEU A 1 2.09 3.21 -23.55
CA LEU A 1 3.16 2.88 -22.61
C LEU A 1 3.76 1.50 -22.90
N ASN A 2 2.94 0.48 -23.21
CA ASN A 2 3.42 -0.84 -23.61
C ASN A 2 4.29 -0.81 -24.87
N GLU A 3 3.94 0.01 -25.87
CA GLU A 3 4.74 0.13 -27.09
C GLU A 3 6.14 0.71 -26.84
N LEU A 4 6.24 1.67 -25.92
CA LEU A 4 7.54 2.22 -25.50
C LEU A 4 8.38 1.21 -24.69
N TYR A 5 7.71 0.33 -23.94
CA TYR A 5 8.38 -0.74 -23.21
C TYR A 5 9.01 -1.77 -24.16
N HIS A 6 8.28 -2.20 -25.21
CA HIS A 6 8.80 -3.15 -26.20
C HIS A 6 9.94 -2.57 -27.07
N ALA A 7 10.03 -1.25 -27.17
CA ALA A 7 11.13 -0.57 -27.84
C ALA A 7 12.36 -0.34 -26.94
N SER A 8 12.25 -0.61 -25.62
CA SER A 8 13.31 -0.37 -24.64
C SER A 8 14.08 -1.65 -24.31
N PRO A 9 15.42 -1.60 -24.16
CA PRO A 9 16.22 -2.74 -23.71
C PRO A 9 16.10 -3.01 -22.21
N MET A 10 15.11 -2.42 -21.51
CA MET A 10 14.91 -2.59 -20.05
C MET A 10 14.36 -3.96 -19.72
N SER A 11 14.86 -4.54 -18.61
CA SER A 11 14.26 -5.77 -18.08
C SER A 11 12.86 -5.49 -17.49
N PRO A 12 11.92 -6.47 -17.52
CA PRO A 12 10.58 -6.33 -16.98
C PRO A 12 10.55 -5.87 -15.52
N GLU A 13 11.50 -6.38 -14.74
CA GLU A 13 11.65 -6.01 -13.32
C GLU A 13 12.10 -4.58 -13.17
N ALA A 14 13.06 -4.12 -13.97
CA ALA A 14 13.53 -2.73 -13.94
C ALA A 14 12.40 -1.77 -14.33
N TYR A 15 11.57 -2.15 -15.30
CA TYR A 15 10.37 -1.37 -15.65
C TYR A 15 9.36 -1.28 -14.51
N PHE A 16 9.00 -2.43 -13.89
CA PHE A 16 8.08 -2.47 -12.75
C PHE A 16 8.60 -1.63 -11.57
N LEU A 17 9.86 -1.85 -11.19
CA LEU A 17 10.48 -1.13 -10.09
C LEU A 17 10.64 0.36 -10.40
N GLY A 18 11.06 0.70 -11.60
CA GLY A 18 11.24 2.09 -12.02
C GLY A 18 9.93 2.88 -12.02
N MET A 19 8.86 2.29 -12.56
CA MET A 19 7.54 2.90 -12.58
C MET A 19 6.99 3.07 -11.15
N SER A 20 7.08 2.03 -10.33
CA SER A 20 6.61 2.06 -8.94
C SER A 20 7.37 3.06 -8.09
N SER A 21 8.70 3.11 -8.22
CA SER A 21 9.55 4.07 -7.52
C SER A 21 9.32 5.50 -8.01
N GLY A 22 9.12 5.70 -9.31
CA GLY A 22 8.81 7.01 -9.88
C GLY A 22 7.52 7.60 -9.32
N ILE A 23 6.46 6.79 -9.21
CA ILE A 23 5.20 7.20 -8.59
C ILE A 23 5.42 7.53 -7.10
N PHE A 24 6.15 6.68 -6.35
CA PHE A 24 6.46 6.94 -4.95
C PHE A 24 7.20 8.28 -4.77
N LEU A 25 8.21 8.54 -5.59
CA LEU A 25 8.97 9.80 -5.57
C LEU A 25 8.10 11.02 -5.91
N ALA A 26 7.15 10.88 -6.84
CA ALA A 26 6.21 11.95 -7.18
C ALA A 26 5.28 12.32 -6.01
N TYR A 27 4.96 11.36 -5.12
CA TYR A 27 4.15 11.61 -3.92
C TYR A 27 4.98 12.02 -2.69
N LEU A 28 6.31 12.01 -2.76
CA LEU A 28 7.17 12.44 -1.65
C LEU A 28 6.89 13.88 -1.18
N PRO A 29 6.73 14.89 -2.05
CA PRO A 29 6.49 16.26 -1.59
C PRO A 29 5.24 16.40 -0.70
N PRO A 30 4.04 15.93 -1.07
CA PRO A 30 2.90 15.98 -0.17
C PRO A 30 3.08 15.14 1.11
N ILE A 31 3.78 14.00 1.04
CA ILE A 31 4.10 13.18 2.22
C ILE A 31 4.97 13.98 3.19
N LEU A 32 6.00 14.68 2.70
CA LEU A 32 6.88 15.50 3.53
C LEU A 32 6.12 16.67 4.18
N VAL A 33 5.21 17.32 3.46
CA VAL A 33 4.36 18.37 4.03
C VAL A 33 3.53 17.83 5.19
N ILE A 34 2.88 16.68 5.00
CA ILE A 34 2.09 16.04 6.06
C ILE A 34 2.99 15.63 7.23
N ALA A 35 4.19 15.08 6.97
CA ALA A 35 5.14 14.71 8.00
C ALA A 35 5.56 15.92 8.85
N VAL A 36 5.85 17.08 8.24
CA VAL A 36 6.18 18.32 8.95
C VAL A 36 5.00 18.76 9.82
N ILE A 37 3.76 18.75 9.29
CA ILE A 37 2.57 19.09 10.08
C ILE A 37 2.43 18.13 11.26
N THR A 38 2.63 16.84 11.05
CA THR A 38 2.54 15.82 12.11
C THR A 38 3.55 16.08 13.22
N VAL A 39 4.80 16.43 12.89
CA VAL A 39 5.82 16.78 13.89
C VAL A 39 5.41 18.00 14.74
N LEU A 40 4.73 18.97 14.13
CA LEU A 40 4.31 20.19 14.82
C LEU A 40 3.09 19.98 15.73
N VAL A 41 2.19 19.06 15.34
CA VAL A 41 0.90 18.85 16.02
C VAL A 41 0.97 17.69 17.00
N ALA A 42 1.64 16.60 16.64
CA ALA A 42 1.76 15.40 17.45
C ALA A 42 3.20 14.89 17.39
N PRO A 43 4.06 15.25 18.34
CA PRO A 43 5.45 14.82 18.35
C PRO A 43 5.53 13.31 18.57
N PHE A 44 5.68 12.56 17.48
CA PHE A 44 5.90 11.13 17.52
C PHE A 44 7.30 10.82 18.04
N ASP A 45 7.41 9.77 18.85
CA ASP A 45 8.70 9.22 19.23
C ASP A 45 9.37 8.48 18.06
N LEU A 46 10.65 8.13 18.22
CA LEU A 46 11.42 7.43 17.18
C LEU A 46 10.80 6.08 16.79
N ARG A 47 10.16 5.40 17.74
CA ARG A 47 9.48 4.12 17.51
C ARG A 47 8.28 4.31 16.57
N THR A 48 7.44 5.29 16.84
CA THR A 48 6.25 5.60 16.01
C THR A 48 6.65 6.00 14.60
N TRP A 49 7.73 6.78 14.42
CA TRP A 49 8.29 7.10 13.11
C TRP A 49 8.78 5.84 12.38
N GLY A 50 9.45 4.93 13.08
CA GLY A 50 9.89 3.65 12.51
C GLY A 50 8.73 2.81 12.02
N VAL A 51 7.66 2.67 12.84
CA VAL A 51 6.44 1.95 12.45
C VAL A 51 5.76 2.62 11.26
N LEU A 52 5.63 3.95 11.25
CA LEU A 52 5.03 4.70 10.14
C LEU A 52 5.75 4.44 8.83
N ILE A 53 7.09 4.56 8.82
CA ILE A 53 7.89 4.34 7.60
C ILE A 53 7.78 2.89 7.13
N ALA A 54 7.86 1.92 8.03
CA ALA A 54 7.72 0.50 7.69
C ALA A 54 6.34 0.20 7.10
N CYS A 55 5.26 0.69 7.71
CA CYS A 55 3.90 0.55 7.21
C CYS A 55 3.71 1.24 5.85
N MET A 56 4.27 2.43 5.67
CA MET A 56 4.20 3.17 4.40
C MET A 56 4.86 2.39 3.27
N LEU A 57 6.05 1.81 3.50
CA LEU A 57 6.76 0.99 2.52
C LEU A 57 6.01 -0.31 2.21
N ALA A 58 5.41 -0.95 3.22
CA ALA A 58 4.61 -2.15 3.02
C ALA A 58 3.36 -1.88 2.18
N VAL A 59 2.58 -0.84 2.54
CA VAL A 59 1.38 -0.44 1.78
C VAL A 59 1.75 0.00 0.36
N TRP A 60 2.87 0.73 0.18
CA TRP A 60 3.36 1.09 -1.15
C TRP A 60 3.65 -0.17 -1.99
N SER A 61 4.35 -1.16 -1.44
CA SER A 61 4.65 -2.43 -2.13
C SER A 61 3.38 -3.16 -2.59
N VAL A 62 2.38 -3.26 -1.70
CA VAL A 62 1.08 -3.87 -2.00
C VAL A 62 0.36 -3.09 -3.11
N SER A 63 0.26 -1.77 -2.96
CA SER A 63 -0.44 -0.89 -3.90
C SER A 63 0.22 -0.87 -5.29
N ALA A 64 1.56 -0.84 -5.34
CA ALA A 64 2.32 -0.87 -6.58
C ALA A 64 2.07 -2.16 -7.37
N THR A 65 2.07 -3.30 -6.67
CA THR A 65 1.81 -4.60 -7.29
C THR A 65 0.38 -4.72 -7.78
N LEU A 66 -0.60 -4.35 -6.96
CA LEU A 66 -2.01 -4.38 -7.35
C LEU A 66 -2.29 -3.44 -8.53
N GLY A 67 -1.73 -2.22 -8.50
CA GLY A 67 -1.87 -1.26 -9.59
C GLY A 67 -1.26 -1.77 -10.89
N TYR A 68 -0.06 -2.36 -10.83
CA TYR A 68 0.58 -2.97 -11.99
C TYR A 68 -0.24 -4.14 -12.53
N PHE A 69 -0.68 -5.07 -11.67
CA PHE A 69 -1.52 -6.20 -12.06
C PHE A 69 -2.82 -5.75 -12.73
N ILE A 70 -3.54 -4.80 -12.12
CA ILE A 70 -4.78 -4.25 -12.69
C ILE A 70 -4.52 -3.60 -14.05
N SER A 71 -3.40 -2.87 -14.20
CA SER A 71 -3.06 -2.22 -15.47
C SER A 71 -2.84 -3.20 -16.63
N THR A 72 -2.42 -4.42 -16.33
CA THR A 72 -2.22 -5.46 -17.37
C THR A 72 -3.52 -6.15 -17.81
N LEU A 73 -4.58 -6.06 -17.01
CA LEU A 73 -5.88 -6.67 -17.33
C LEU A 73 -6.70 -5.85 -18.35
N PHE A 74 -6.37 -4.58 -18.53
CA PHE A 74 -7.11 -3.67 -19.39
C PHE A 74 -6.24 -3.17 -20.54
N LYS A 75 -6.77 -3.23 -21.77
CA LYS A 75 -6.08 -2.72 -22.96
C LYS A 75 -6.31 -1.21 -23.19
N ASP A 76 -7.38 -0.64 -22.63
CA ASP A 76 -7.77 0.75 -22.88
C ASP A 76 -7.73 1.56 -21.58
N MET A 77 -7.01 2.69 -21.63
CA MET A 77 -6.88 3.65 -20.53
C MET A 77 -8.23 4.22 -20.08
N LYS A 78 -9.19 4.39 -20.99
CA LYS A 78 -10.53 4.90 -20.67
C LYS A 78 -11.31 3.94 -19.75
N THR A 79 -11.04 2.66 -19.88
CA THR A 79 -11.69 1.61 -19.08
C THR A 79 -11.00 1.44 -17.73
N ILE A 80 -9.68 1.61 -17.66
CA ILE A 80 -8.91 1.48 -16.41
C ILE A 80 -9.32 2.51 -15.36
N TRP A 81 -9.54 3.76 -15.75
CA TRP A 81 -9.77 4.88 -14.84
C TRP A 81 -10.96 4.69 -13.88
N PRO A 82 -12.17 4.33 -14.34
CA PRO A 82 -13.32 4.09 -13.47
C PRO A 82 -13.08 2.92 -12.49
N TYR A 83 -12.49 1.82 -12.97
CA TYR A 83 -12.24 0.65 -12.13
C TYR A 83 -11.15 0.91 -11.08
N SER A 84 -10.05 1.56 -11.46
CA SER A 84 -9.02 1.99 -10.52
C SER A 84 -9.58 2.91 -9.44
N SER A 85 -10.39 3.89 -9.83
CA SER A 85 -11.02 4.82 -8.89
C SER A 85 -11.96 4.08 -7.93
N LEU A 86 -12.77 3.16 -8.42
CA LEU A 86 -13.67 2.36 -7.59
C LEU A 86 -12.89 1.51 -6.58
N ILE A 87 -11.85 0.80 -7.02
CA ILE A 87 -11.02 -0.04 -6.15
C ILE A 87 -10.30 0.81 -5.11
N THR A 88 -9.72 1.94 -5.52
CA THR A 88 -9.03 2.86 -4.60
C THR A 88 -9.98 3.41 -3.54
N ASN A 89 -11.19 3.81 -3.93
CA ASN A 89 -12.20 4.30 -2.99
C ASN A 89 -12.68 3.20 -2.04
N LEU A 90 -12.91 1.98 -2.54
CA LEU A 90 -13.28 0.85 -1.69
C LEU A 90 -12.19 0.53 -0.67
N LEU A 91 -10.92 0.47 -1.10
CA LEU A 91 -9.78 0.18 -0.22
C LEU A 91 -9.45 1.34 0.72
N GLY A 92 -9.85 2.57 0.40
CA GLY A 92 -9.61 3.74 1.24
C GLY A 92 -10.74 4.05 2.22
N ILE A 93 -12.01 3.78 1.86
CA ILE A 93 -13.18 4.19 2.65
C ILE A 93 -13.69 3.03 3.53
N VAL A 94 -13.76 1.82 2.99
CA VAL A 94 -14.32 0.66 3.70
C VAL A 94 -13.45 0.23 4.89
N PRO A 95 -12.12 0.14 4.78
CA PRO A 95 -11.28 -0.14 5.93
C PRO A 95 -11.29 1.00 6.95
N PRO A 96 -11.10 0.74 8.26
CA PRO A 96 -11.04 1.76 9.31
C PRO A 96 -9.72 2.57 9.22
N VAL A 97 -9.58 3.36 8.15
CA VAL A 97 -8.48 4.31 7.95
C VAL A 97 -8.83 5.67 8.52
N PHE A 98 -10.10 6.09 8.38
CA PHE A 98 -10.59 7.40 8.80
C PHE A 98 -11.41 7.37 10.11
N TYR A 99 -11.62 6.19 10.68
CA TYR A 99 -12.35 6.01 11.92
C TYR A 99 -11.67 4.97 12.80
N PRO A 100 -11.82 5.05 14.15
CA PRO A 100 -11.15 4.13 15.06
C PRO A 100 -11.56 2.68 14.85
N LEU A 101 -10.61 1.75 14.95
CA LEU A 101 -10.85 0.31 14.90
C LEU A 101 -11.89 -0.16 15.94
N GLY A 102 -12.00 0.56 17.07
CA GLY A 102 -12.99 0.29 18.11
C GLY A 102 -14.44 0.41 17.65
N LEU A 103 -14.74 1.12 16.55
CA LEU A 103 -16.08 1.22 15.97
C LEU A 103 -16.43 -0.02 15.11
N VAL A 104 -15.46 -0.83 14.77
CA VAL A 104 -15.70 -2.08 14.01
C VAL A 104 -16.26 -3.14 14.97
N PRO A 105 -17.40 -3.77 14.64
CA PRO A 105 -17.94 -4.85 15.45
C PRO A 105 -16.91 -5.95 15.66
N ALA A 106 -16.85 -6.53 16.87
CA ALA A 106 -15.83 -7.49 17.27
C ALA A 106 -15.65 -8.68 16.30
N GLY A 107 -16.76 -9.17 15.74
CA GLY A 107 -16.72 -10.28 14.76
C GLY A 107 -16.07 -9.94 13.42
N TRP A 108 -15.93 -8.65 13.07
CA TRP A 108 -15.35 -8.17 11.80
C TRP A 108 -13.97 -7.53 11.99
N ARG A 109 -13.53 -7.38 13.23
CA ARG A 109 -12.28 -6.69 13.56
C ARG A 109 -11.06 -7.38 12.94
N TRP A 110 -11.05 -8.71 12.90
CA TRP A 110 -9.99 -9.47 12.27
C TRP A 110 -9.86 -9.17 10.76
N LEU A 111 -11.00 -9.00 10.07
CA LEU A 111 -11.00 -8.66 8.65
C LEU A 111 -10.42 -7.24 8.43
N ALA A 112 -10.78 -6.30 9.28
CA ALA A 112 -10.19 -4.97 9.25
C ALA A 112 -8.68 -5.01 9.46
N LEU A 113 -8.17 -5.86 10.37
CA LEU A 113 -6.74 -5.99 10.67
C LEU A 113 -5.96 -6.80 9.62
N VAL A 114 -6.61 -7.40 8.64
CA VAL A 114 -5.97 -8.07 7.50
C VAL A 114 -5.85 -7.14 6.30
N LEU A 115 -6.72 -6.12 6.16
CA LEU A 115 -6.64 -5.19 5.04
C LEU A 115 -5.40 -4.27 5.15
N PRO A 116 -4.54 -4.14 4.13
CA PRO A 116 -3.23 -3.52 4.26
C PRO A 116 -3.26 -2.06 4.73
N THR A 117 -4.21 -1.26 4.25
CA THR A 117 -4.36 0.15 4.67
C THR A 117 -4.81 0.28 6.13
N SER A 118 -5.75 -0.56 6.54
CA SER A 118 -6.29 -0.59 7.91
C SER A 118 -5.26 -1.15 8.90
N SER A 119 -4.56 -2.23 8.53
CA SER A 119 -3.46 -2.78 9.35
C SER A 119 -2.38 -1.74 9.61
N ALA A 120 -1.96 -1.03 8.56
CA ALA A 120 -0.97 0.03 8.68
C ALA A 120 -1.46 1.16 9.60
N THR A 121 -2.72 1.62 9.42
CA THR A 121 -3.31 2.68 10.25
C THR A 121 -3.42 2.26 11.72
N ALA A 122 -3.91 1.04 11.99
CA ALA A 122 -4.03 0.51 13.34
C ALA A 122 -2.65 0.42 14.02
N LEU A 123 -1.63 -0.11 13.33
CA LEU A 123 -0.27 -0.22 13.87
C LEU A 123 0.34 1.14 14.20
N VAL A 124 0.16 2.15 13.33
CA VAL A 124 0.66 3.50 13.57
C VAL A 124 -0.10 4.16 14.72
N ASN A 125 -1.43 4.07 14.76
CA ASN A 125 -2.25 4.60 15.85
C ASN A 125 -1.92 3.93 17.20
N GLY A 126 -1.69 2.62 17.18
CA GLY A 126 -1.25 1.88 18.37
C GLY A 126 0.14 2.30 18.84
N ALA A 127 1.10 2.50 17.93
CA ALA A 127 2.44 2.98 18.26
C ALA A 127 2.43 4.42 18.79
N ALA A 128 1.55 5.27 18.25
CA ALA A 128 1.37 6.66 18.68
C ALA A 128 0.57 6.80 19.99
N GLY A 129 -0.01 5.71 20.50
CA GLY A 129 -0.84 5.74 21.71
C GLY A 129 -2.26 6.26 21.50
N PHE A 130 -2.70 6.45 20.26
CA PHE A 130 -4.06 6.88 19.93
C PHE A 130 -5.07 5.74 20.02
N GLU A 131 -4.62 4.51 19.95
CA GLU A 131 -5.45 3.32 19.96
C GLU A 131 -4.81 2.22 20.82
N VAL A 132 -5.63 1.52 21.62
CA VAL A 132 -5.14 0.39 22.43
C VAL A 132 -5.31 -0.89 21.64
N LEU A 133 -4.18 -1.46 21.19
CA LEU A 133 -4.14 -2.73 20.50
C LEU A 133 -3.72 -3.85 21.46
N THR A 134 -4.37 -4.99 21.36
CA THR A 134 -3.91 -6.20 22.03
C THR A 134 -2.67 -6.79 21.32
N SER A 135 -1.90 -7.62 22.00
CA SER A 135 -0.79 -8.32 21.35
C SER A 135 -1.24 -9.18 20.17
N GLY A 136 -2.46 -9.72 20.22
CA GLY A 136 -3.07 -10.44 19.10
C GLY A 136 -3.36 -9.54 17.90
N ASP A 137 -3.90 -8.33 18.13
CA ASP A 137 -4.16 -7.35 17.07
C ASP A 137 -2.86 -6.93 16.38
N ILE A 138 -1.79 -6.69 17.16
CA ILE A 138 -0.48 -6.30 16.63
C ILE A 138 0.12 -7.43 15.77
N LEU A 139 0.06 -8.66 16.26
CA LEU A 139 0.56 -9.82 15.51
C LEU A 139 -0.25 -10.06 14.23
N LEU A 140 -1.56 -9.94 14.30
CA LEU A 140 -2.42 -10.12 13.12
C LEU A 140 -2.17 -9.01 12.09
N ALA A 141 -2.23 -7.75 12.50
CA ALA A 141 -2.03 -6.62 11.59
C ALA A 141 -0.60 -6.59 11.02
N GLY A 142 0.42 -6.74 11.88
CA GLY A 142 1.82 -6.73 11.44
C GLY A 142 2.18 -7.95 10.60
N GLY A 143 1.70 -9.13 11.01
CA GLY A 143 1.94 -10.37 10.28
C GLY A 143 1.27 -10.39 8.91
N SER A 144 -0.03 -10.01 8.82
CA SER A 144 -0.73 -9.94 7.54
C SER A 144 -0.08 -8.93 6.60
N LEU A 145 0.19 -7.71 7.09
CA LEU A 145 0.81 -6.67 6.29
C LEU A 145 2.19 -7.07 5.76
N ALA A 146 3.02 -7.71 6.59
CA ALA A 146 4.33 -8.20 6.18
C ALA A 146 4.23 -9.31 5.13
N VAL A 147 3.34 -10.29 5.35
CA VAL A 147 3.10 -11.38 4.38
C VAL A 147 2.58 -10.83 3.06
N GLU A 148 1.61 -9.93 3.09
CA GLU A 148 1.05 -9.30 1.88
C GLU A 148 2.11 -8.50 1.13
N ALA A 149 2.89 -7.67 1.82
CA ALA A 149 3.92 -6.86 1.20
C ALA A 149 4.97 -7.73 0.51
N ILE A 150 5.45 -8.78 1.18
CA ILE A 150 6.46 -9.70 0.64
C ILE A 150 5.88 -10.53 -0.50
N ALA A 151 4.73 -11.18 -0.27
CA ALA A 151 4.11 -12.07 -1.25
C ALA A 151 3.73 -11.32 -2.53
N LEU A 152 3.10 -10.16 -2.39
CA LEU A 152 2.69 -9.35 -3.54
C LEU A 152 3.89 -8.72 -4.26
N PHE A 153 4.95 -8.32 -3.56
CA PHE A 153 6.16 -7.82 -4.19
C PHE A 153 6.79 -8.87 -5.12
N PHE A 154 6.97 -10.10 -4.63
CA PHE A 154 7.48 -11.20 -5.45
C PHE A 154 6.52 -11.60 -6.57
N PHE A 155 5.21 -11.55 -6.30
CA PHE A 155 4.20 -11.75 -7.33
C PHE A 155 4.31 -10.68 -8.43
N GLY A 156 4.47 -9.40 -8.09
CA GLY A 156 4.62 -8.31 -9.06
C GLY A 156 5.81 -8.51 -9.97
N ILE A 157 6.97 -8.88 -9.41
CA ILE A 157 8.17 -9.20 -10.20
C ILE A 157 7.93 -10.40 -11.12
N SER A 158 7.33 -11.47 -10.60
CA SER A 158 7.06 -12.68 -11.39
C SER A 158 6.04 -12.44 -12.51
N TRP A 159 5.04 -11.62 -12.23
CA TRP A 159 4.02 -11.20 -13.19
C TRP A 159 4.62 -10.33 -14.30
N ALA A 160 5.49 -9.37 -13.95
CA ALA A 160 6.19 -8.56 -14.93
C ALA A 160 7.02 -9.42 -15.91
N ARG A 161 7.67 -10.47 -15.43
CA ARG A 161 8.40 -11.43 -16.27
C ARG A 161 7.49 -12.23 -17.21
N ARG A 162 6.28 -12.58 -16.76
CA ARG A 162 5.31 -13.33 -17.59
C ARG A 162 4.77 -12.45 -18.71
N THR A 163 4.29 -11.27 -18.39
CA THR A 163 3.69 -10.34 -19.36
C THR A 163 4.68 -9.93 -20.45
N ALA A 164 5.97 -9.85 -20.13
CA ALA A 164 7.01 -9.57 -21.12
C ALA A 164 7.33 -10.74 -22.08
N ARG A 165 6.96 -11.98 -21.72
CA ARG A 165 7.17 -13.15 -22.61
C ARG A 165 6.00 -13.41 -23.56
N GLU A 166 4.82 -12.87 -23.22
CA GLU A 166 3.58 -13.07 -23.98
C GLU A 166 3.32 -11.94 -24.99
N ALA A 167 4.13 -10.90 -24.94
CA ALA A 167 4.03 -9.72 -25.81
C ALA A 167 5.07 -9.75 -26.94
#